data_f7aa84d22f9a69875cb7fb59fee9044b
#
_entry.id   f7aa84d22f9a69875cb7fb59fee9044b
#
_cell.length_a   1.000
_cell.length_b   1.000
_cell.length_c   1.000
_cell.angle_alpha   90.00
_cell.angle_beta   90.00
_cell.angle_gamma   90.00
#
_symmetry.space_group_name_H-M   'P 1'
#
loop_
_entity.id
_entity.type
_entity.pdbx_description
1 polymer ?
#
loop_
_entity_poly.entity_id
_entity_poly.type
_entity_poly.pdbx_seq_one_letter_code
_entity_poly.pdbx_strand_id
1 'polypeptide(L)'
;MTTQQILEREARTRSEADALVAELGLEAELSAIGSPTRVGSSALGVMVRRDVDITVTCAELDRATHRAVARLGAELALHEQVREVRLRDDTGRWNTDPMYPDGLYLNISCRDTAGHEWTLDIWFVDEPDRQPDLAHLRTLGPRLDDAARATVLAIKHELATRPEDPIASYEVYRAVLDHGVATPEEFAAWRVRG
;
A
#
# COMPACT_ATOMS: atom_id res chain seq x y z
N MET A 1 -15.50 -12.01 -15.24
CA MET A 1 -14.23 -12.79 -15.04
C MET A 1 -14.49 -13.94 -14.09
N THR A 2 -13.86 -15.10 -14.27
CA THR A 2 -13.91 -16.20 -13.28
C THR A 2 -13.03 -15.86 -12.09
N THR A 3 -13.28 -16.51 -10.94
CA THR A 3 -12.43 -16.41 -9.74
C THR A 3 -10.96 -16.65 -10.06
N GLN A 4 -10.66 -17.70 -10.82
CA GLN A 4 -9.31 -18.04 -11.26
C GLN A 4 -8.65 -16.90 -12.06
N GLN A 5 -9.36 -16.31 -13.01
CA GLN A 5 -8.84 -15.19 -13.83
C GLN A 5 -8.54 -13.94 -12.99
N ILE A 6 -9.36 -13.68 -11.96
CA ILE A 6 -9.15 -12.54 -11.05
C ILE A 6 -7.86 -12.74 -10.25
N LEU A 7 -7.68 -13.92 -9.66
CA LEU A 7 -6.48 -14.25 -8.87
C LEU A 7 -5.21 -14.27 -9.73
N GLU A 8 -5.27 -14.82 -10.95
CA GLU A 8 -4.13 -14.81 -11.89
C GLU A 8 -3.73 -13.39 -12.33
N ARG A 9 -4.71 -12.50 -12.49
CA ARG A 9 -4.45 -11.09 -12.81
C ARG A 9 -3.75 -10.39 -11.64
N GLU A 10 -4.24 -10.59 -10.43
CA GLU A 10 -3.61 -10.05 -9.23
C GLU A 10 -2.18 -10.55 -9.08
N ALA A 11 -1.97 -11.86 -9.20
CA ALA A 11 -0.64 -12.47 -9.08
C ALA A 11 0.38 -11.89 -10.08
N ARG A 12 -0.05 -11.58 -11.31
CA ARG A 12 0.79 -10.88 -12.30
C ARG A 12 1.12 -9.46 -11.86
N THR A 13 0.13 -8.68 -11.44
CA THR A 13 0.36 -7.29 -10.96
C THR A 13 1.31 -7.28 -9.76
N ARG A 14 1.18 -8.22 -8.85
CA ARG A 14 2.08 -8.36 -7.70
C ARG A 14 3.51 -8.74 -8.13
N SER A 15 3.66 -9.64 -9.09
CA SER A 15 4.98 -9.97 -9.65
C SER A 15 5.62 -8.77 -10.37
N GLU A 16 4.82 -7.97 -11.08
CA GLU A 16 5.28 -6.70 -11.67
C GLU A 16 5.74 -5.71 -10.57
N ALA A 17 5.01 -5.64 -9.44
CA ALA A 17 5.40 -4.83 -8.29
C ALA A 17 6.74 -5.26 -7.67
N ASP A 18 6.94 -6.59 -7.54
CA ASP A 18 8.19 -7.13 -7.01
C ASP A 18 9.37 -6.82 -7.94
N ALA A 19 9.17 -6.93 -9.25
CA ALA A 19 10.18 -6.56 -10.24
C ALA A 19 10.53 -5.06 -10.15
N LEU A 20 9.55 -4.19 -10.07
CA LEU A 20 9.76 -2.74 -9.95
C LEU A 20 10.55 -2.38 -8.68
N VAL A 21 10.20 -2.96 -7.52
CA VAL A 21 10.92 -2.72 -6.25
C VAL A 21 12.38 -3.15 -6.36
N ALA A 22 12.64 -4.27 -7.06
CA ALA A 22 13.99 -4.75 -7.33
C ALA A 22 14.75 -3.85 -8.32
N GLU A 23 14.10 -3.40 -9.42
CA GLU A 23 14.66 -2.48 -10.42
C GLU A 23 15.08 -1.14 -9.79
N LEU A 24 14.28 -0.61 -8.86
CA LEU A 24 14.58 0.61 -8.12
C LEU A 24 15.59 0.42 -6.98
N GLY A 25 16.04 -0.82 -6.71
CA GLY A 25 16.98 -1.13 -5.62
C GLY A 25 16.45 -0.84 -4.22
N LEU A 26 15.14 -0.70 -4.05
CA LEU A 26 14.51 -0.18 -2.83
C LEU A 26 14.76 -1.03 -1.59
N GLU A 27 14.85 -2.35 -1.74
CA GLU A 27 15.02 -3.24 -0.57
C GLU A 27 16.31 -2.93 0.22
N ALA A 28 17.43 -2.74 -0.50
CA ALA A 28 18.71 -2.43 0.11
C ALA A 28 18.72 -1.02 0.74
N GLU A 29 18.20 -0.03 0.00
CA GLU A 29 18.15 1.36 0.45
C GLU A 29 17.26 1.55 1.67
N LEU A 30 16.08 0.92 1.69
CA LEU A 30 15.17 0.99 2.84
C LEU A 30 15.74 0.23 4.06
N SER A 31 16.41 -0.92 3.82
CA SER A 31 17.05 -1.71 4.89
C SER A 31 18.23 -0.97 5.55
N ALA A 32 18.85 -0.03 4.86
CA ALA A 32 19.88 0.83 5.44
C ALA A 32 19.30 1.89 6.40
N ILE A 33 18.00 2.18 6.33
CA ILE A 33 17.32 3.17 7.17
C ILE A 33 16.58 2.49 8.34
N GLY A 34 15.96 1.33 8.09
CA GLY A 34 15.18 0.60 9.08
C GLY A 34 14.78 -0.78 8.60
N SER A 35 13.70 -1.33 9.14
CA SER A 35 13.16 -2.63 8.76
C SER A 35 11.97 -2.47 7.82
N PRO A 36 12.13 -2.62 6.49
CA PRO A 36 11.03 -2.48 5.55
C PRO A 36 10.07 -3.69 5.63
N THR A 37 8.78 -3.40 5.59
CA THR A 37 7.71 -4.39 5.51
C THR A 37 6.74 -3.97 4.42
N ARG A 38 6.52 -4.83 3.43
CA ARG A 38 5.45 -4.65 2.45
C ARG A 38 4.12 -4.71 3.17
N VAL A 39 3.25 -3.75 2.91
CA VAL A 39 1.91 -3.66 3.51
C VAL A 39 0.85 -3.46 2.43
N GLY A 40 -0.36 -3.10 2.82
CA GLY A 40 -1.43 -2.75 1.91
C GLY A 40 -1.88 -3.89 1.00
N SER A 41 -2.39 -3.53 -0.16
CA SER A 41 -2.98 -4.48 -1.12
C SER A 41 -1.97 -5.45 -1.71
N SER A 42 -0.73 -5.03 -1.87
CA SER A 42 0.35 -5.86 -2.44
C SER A 42 0.79 -6.97 -1.50
N ALA A 43 0.79 -6.72 -0.19
CA ALA A 43 1.09 -7.74 0.82
C ALA A 43 -0.07 -8.71 1.05
N LEU A 44 -1.32 -8.21 0.95
CA LEU A 44 -2.53 -8.99 1.19
C LEU A 44 -2.97 -9.83 -0.03
N GLY A 45 -2.36 -9.65 -1.20
CA GLY A 45 -2.74 -10.36 -2.43
C GLY A 45 -4.07 -9.89 -3.00
N VAL A 46 -4.36 -8.60 -2.93
CA VAL A 46 -5.63 -7.99 -3.37
C VAL A 46 -5.41 -6.69 -4.16
N MET A 47 -4.38 -6.67 -4.99
CA MET A 47 -4.04 -5.54 -5.86
C MET A 47 -5.02 -5.43 -7.04
N VAL A 48 -5.56 -4.23 -7.24
CA VAL A 48 -6.32 -3.85 -8.45
C VAL A 48 -5.71 -2.64 -9.15
N ARG A 49 -4.80 -1.94 -8.49
CA ARG A 49 -4.04 -0.80 -8.99
C ARG A 49 -2.55 -1.11 -8.87
N ARG A 50 -1.75 -0.38 -9.61
CA ARG A 50 -0.29 -0.42 -9.55
C ARG A 50 0.21 0.55 -8.48
N ASP A 51 -0.07 0.21 -7.23
CA ASP A 51 0.39 0.91 -6.04
C ASP A 51 1.05 -0.06 -5.06
N VAL A 52 2.17 0.36 -4.49
CA VAL A 52 2.97 -0.43 -3.57
C VAL A 52 3.12 0.33 -2.27
N ASP A 53 2.62 -0.26 -1.19
CA ASP A 53 2.74 0.32 0.15
C ASP A 53 3.85 -0.38 0.93
N ILE A 54 4.74 0.39 1.56
CA ILE A 54 5.83 -0.12 2.41
C ILE A 54 5.85 0.68 3.70
N THR A 55 5.94 -0.01 4.84
CA THR A 55 6.27 0.61 6.12
C THR A 55 7.68 0.23 6.51
N VAL A 56 8.51 1.23 6.81
CA VAL A 56 9.87 1.06 7.33
C VAL A 56 9.87 1.38 8.81
N THR A 57 10.11 0.37 9.65
CA THR A 57 10.22 0.58 11.08
C THR A 57 11.65 1.07 11.41
N CYS A 58 11.77 2.29 11.87
CA CYS A 58 13.02 2.93 12.30
C CYS A 58 13.23 2.78 13.81
N ALA A 59 14.46 2.86 14.25
CA ALA A 59 14.76 2.90 15.68
C ALA A 59 14.27 4.21 16.33
N GLU A 60 14.47 5.32 15.65
CA GLU A 60 14.05 6.67 16.04
C GLU A 60 13.83 7.53 14.78
N LEU A 61 12.88 8.47 14.84
CA LEU A 61 12.70 9.49 13.79
C LEU A 61 13.53 10.75 14.11
N ASP A 62 14.83 10.54 14.35
CA ASP A 62 15.77 11.62 14.63
C ASP A 62 16.20 12.37 13.36
N ARG A 63 17.07 13.37 13.54
CA ARG A 63 17.60 14.17 12.43
C ARG A 63 18.47 13.35 11.46
N ALA A 64 19.07 12.25 11.90
CA ALA A 64 19.85 11.37 11.03
C ALA A 64 18.92 10.58 10.10
N THR A 65 17.85 10.04 10.66
CA THR A 65 16.78 9.35 9.90
C THR A 65 16.12 10.28 8.90
N HIS A 66 15.73 11.51 9.28
CA HIS A 66 15.19 12.51 8.34
C HIS A 66 16.14 12.77 7.17
N ARG A 67 17.44 12.91 7.47
CA ARG A 67 18.46 13.15 6.46
C ARG A 67 18.66 11.94 5.55
N ALA A 68 18.56 10.71 6.07
CA ALA A 68 18.66 9.49 5.29
C ALA A 68 17.47 9.35 4.33
N VAL A 69 16.24 9.58 4.80
CA VAL A 69 15.03 9.58 3.97
C VAL A 69 15.07 10.65 2.88
N ALA A 70 15.50 11.88 3.22
CA ALA A 70 15.63 12.96 2.23
C ALA A 70 16.67 12.63 1.16
N ARG A 71 17.77 11.98 1.55
CA ARG A 71 18.82 11.55 0.62
C ARG A 71 18.32 10.44 -0.30
N LEU A 72 17.61 9.44 0.23
CA LEU A 72 16.95 8.41 -0.56
C LEU A 72 15.99 9.03 -1.60
N GLY A 73 15.15 9.98 -1.18
CA GLY A 73 14.26 10.68 -2.10
C GLY A 73 15.00 11.42 -3.23
N ALA A 74 16.14 12.05 -2.91
CA ALA A 74 16.96 12.73 -3.91
C ALA A 74 17.61 11.75 -4.90
N GLU A 75 18.12 10.61 -4.44
CA GLU A 75 18.70 9.57 -5.31
C GLU A 75 17.64 8.95 -6.22
N LEU A 76 16.46 8.65 -5.69
CA LEU A 76 15.33 8.14 -6.48
C LEU A 76 14.87 9.14 -7.55
N ALA A 77 14.88 10.44 -7.25
CA ALA A 77 14.51 11.48 -8.22
C ALA A 77 15.49 11.56 -9.43
N LEU A 78 16.68 10.98 -9.32
CA LEU A 78 17.65 10.87 -10.41
C LEU A 78 17.49 9.59 -11.24
N HIS A 79 16.66 8.66 -10.79
CA HIS A 79 16.44 7.39 -11.48
C HIS A 79 15.58 7.59 -12.73
N GLU A 80 15.99 7.00 -13.86
CA GLU A 80 15.35 7.22 -15.17
C GLU A 80 13.86 6.83 -15.24
N GLN A 81 13.44 5.87 -14.42
CA GLN A 81 12.04 5.43 -14.33
C GLN A 81 11.18 6.32 -13.42
N VAL A 82 11.80 7.18 -12.59
CA VAL A 82 11.09 8.00 -11.61
C VAL A 82 10.75 9.36 -12.20
N ARG A 83 9.46 9.71 -12.12
CA ARG A 83 8.95 11.00 -12.59
C ARG A 83 8.86 12.03 -11.47
N GLU A 84 8.43 11.61 -10.30
CA GLU A 84 8.16 12.50 -9.16
C GLU A 84 8.50 11.78 -7.85
N VAL A 85 9.10 12.54 -6.94
CA VAL A 85 9.31 12.15 -5.56
C VAL A 85 8.75 13.23 -4.67
N ARG A 86 7.88 12.86 -3.73
CA ARG A 86 7.31 13.78 -2.74
C ARG A 86 7.69 13.29 -1.35
N LEU A 87 8.39 14.15 -0.61
CA LEU A 87 8.70 13.94 0.81
C LEU A 87 7.80 14.82 1.66
N ARG A 88 7.17 14.23 2.69
CA ARG A 88 6.36 14.94 3.68
C ARG A 88 6.79 14.53 5.09
N ASP A 89 6.87 15.50 5.96
CA ASP A 89 7.14 15.33 7.38
C ASP A 89 5.81 15.40 8.15
N ASP A 90 5.38 14.28 8.69
CA ASP A 90 4.20 14.16 9.54
C ASP A 90 4.62 13.81 10.98
N THR A 91 5.62 14.54 11.53
CA THR A 91 6.09 14.35 12.90
C THR A 91 5.70 15.52 13.81
N GLY A 92 5.45 15.24 15.08
CA GLY A 92 5.16 16.23 16.11
C GLY A 92 3.98 17.14 15.72
N ARG A 93 4.22 18.45 15.59
CA ARG A 93 3.17 19.43 15.25
C ARG A 93 2.59 19.25 13.84
N TRP A 94 3.26 18.55 12.97
CA TRP A 94 2.82 18.29 11.61
C TRP A 94 1.96 17.03 11.49
N ASN A 95 2.04 16.13 12.50
CA ASN A 95 1.09 15.02 12.61
C ASN A 95 -0.23 15.54 13.15
N THR A 96 -1.22 15.68 12.28
CA THR A 96 -2.55 16.18 12.62
C THR A 96 -3.58 15.08 12.86
N ASP A 97 -3.21 13.82 12.63
CA ASP A 97 -4.08 12.66 12.84
C ASP A 97 -3.57 11.79 14.00
N PRO A 98 -4.21 11.85 15.18
CA PRO A 98 -3.77 11.11 16.37
C PRO A 98 -3.90 9.58 16.21
N MET A 99 -4.60 9.10 15.21
CA MET A 99 -4.74 7.66 14.91
C MET A 99 -3.47 7.06 14.31
N TYR A 100 -2.61 7.90 13.72
CA TYR A 100 -1.34 7.48 13.13
C TYR A 100 -0.16 7.85 14.02
N PRO A 101 0.94 7.07 14.04
CA PRO A 101 2.18 7.47 14.67
C PRO A 101 2.79 8.66 13.94
N ASP A 102 3.77 9.31 14.54
CA ASP A 102 4.67 10.20 13.83
C ASP A 102 5.36 9.43 12.68
N GLY A 103 5.56 10.09 11.56
CA GLY A 103 6.14 9.44 10.39
C GLY A 103 6.70 10.39 9.34
N LEU A 104 7.62 9.87 8.54
CA LEU A 104 8.02 10.50 7.30
C LEU A 104 7.37 9.74 6.14
N TYR A 105 6.79 10.48 5.23
CA TYR A 105 6.10 9.89 4.06
C TYR A 105 6.87 10.21 2.79
N LEU A 106 7.26 9.17 2.05
CA LEU A 106 7.90 9.28 0.75
C LEU A 106 6.99 8.64 -0.29
N ASN A 107 6.45 9.46 -1.20
CA ASN A 107 5.66 9.00 -2.33
C ASN A 107 6.50 9.11 -3.61
N ILE A 108 6.44 8.07 -4.44
CA ILE A 108 7.19 7.97 -5.69
C ILE A 108 6.20 7.65 -6.81
N SER A 109 6.19 8.49 -7.85
CA SER A 109 5.50 8.19 -9.10
C SER A 109 6.53 7.79 -10.15
N CYS A 110 6.39 6.61 -10.73
CA CYS A 110 7.37 6.06 -11.68
C CYS A 110 6.69 5.24 -12.78
N ARG A 111 7.50 4.76 -13.72
CA ARG A 111 7.07 3.80 -14.76
C ARG A 111 8.01 2.61 -14.76
N ASP A 112 7.43 1.41 -14.87
CA ASP A 112 8.21 0.20 -15.10
C ASP A 112 8.79 0.15 -16.54
N THR A 113 9.63 -0.84 -16.80
CA THR A 113 10.24 -1.05 -18.12
C THR A 113 9.23 -1.40 -19.21
N ALA A 114 8.02 -1.82 -18.86
CA ALA A 114 6.90 -2.06 -19.78
C ALA A 114 6.07 -0.78 -20.04
N GLY A 115 6.39 0.33 -19.36
CA GLY A 115 5.72 1.63 -19.50
C GLY A 115 4.46 1.81 -18.65
N HIS A 116 4.18 0.90 -17.72
CA HIS A 116 3.06 1.06 -16.80
C HIS A 116 3.39 2.08 -15.71
N GLU A 117 2.41 2.91 -15.38
CA GLU A 117 2.53 3.86 -14.28
C GLU A 117 2.32 3.17 -12.93
N TRP A 118 3.18 3.51 -11.97
CA TRP A 118 3.18 3.00 -10.60
C TRP A 118 3.26 4.12 -9.59
N THR A 119 2.67 3.89 -8.42
CA THR A 119 2.85 4.71 -7.23
C THR A 119 3.43 3.85 -6.12
N LEU A 120 4.41 4.37 -5.40
CA LEU A 120 4.92 3.73 -4.19
C LEU A 120 4.72 4.69 -3.02
N ASP A 121 4.11 4.19 -1.96
CA ASP A 121 3.83 4.90 -0.72
C ASP A 121 4.66 4.28 0.40
N ILE A 122 5.68 5.02 0.86
CA ILE A 122 6.64 4.53 1.85
C ILE A 122 6.54 5.37 3.11
N TRP A 123 6.16 4.73 4.22
CA TRP A 123 6.12 5.33 5.54
C TRP A 123 7.31 4.90 6.38
N PHE A 124 7.98 5.84 7.00
CA PHE A 124 9.03 5.63 7.99
C PHE A 124 8.48 6.00 9.36
N VAL A 125 8.42 5.04 10.28
CA VAL A 125 7.81 5.19 11.61
C VAL A 125 8.69 4.57 12.68
N ASP A 126 8.66 5.10 13.91
CA ASP A 126 9.36 4.52 15.08
C ASP A 126 8.40 3.93 16.13
N GLU A 127 7.09 4.09 15.93
CA GLU A 127 6.05 3.44 16.74
C GLU A 127 5.24 2.42 15.90
N PRO A 128 5.82 1.26 15.51
CA PRO A 128 5.18 0.32 14.57
C PRO A 128 3.87 -0.27 15.09
N ASP A 129 3.68 -0.34 16.40
CA ASP A 129 2.43 -0.86 16.99
C ASP A 129 1.24 0.08 16.79
N ARG A 130 1.49 1.36 16.54
CA ARG A 130 0.47 2.35 16.19
C ARG A 130 0.21 2.47 14.70
N GLN A 131 1.04 1.82 13.86
CA GLN A 131 0.88 1.89 12.41
C GLN A 131 -0.24 0.95 11.94
N PRO A 132 -1.37 1.50 11.42
CA PRO A 132 -2.54 0.69 11.05
C PRO A 132 -2.24 -0.37 10.00
N ASP A 133 -1.39 -0.08 9.01
CA ASP A 133 -1.10 -1.01 7.92
C ASP A 133 -0.38 -2.26 8.40
N LEU A 134 0.51 -2.14 9.38
CA LEU A 134 1.17 -3.28 10.04
C LEU A 134 0.15 -4.10 10.85
N ALA A 135 -0.77 -3.44 11.52
CA ALA A 135 -1.85 -4.10 12.25
C ALA A 135 -2.80 -4.85 11.29
N HIS A 136 -3.16 -4.23 10.16
CA HIS A 136 -3.98 -4.86 9.12
C HIS A 136 -3.32 -6.11 8.55
N LEU A 137 -2.02 -6.07 8.27
CA LEU A 137 -1.30 -7.24 7.78
C LEU A 137 -1.40 -8.43 8.75
N ARG A 138 -1.25 -8.18 10.05
CA ARG A 138 -1.35 -9.21 11.10
C ARG A 138 -2.77 -9.75 11.28
N THR A 139 -3.79 -8.90 11.16
CA THR A 139 -5.19 -9.25 11.50
C THR A 139 -6.00 -9.71 10.30
N LEU A 140 -5.77 -9.16 9.11
CA LEU A 140 -6.52 -9.48 7.90
C LEU A 140 -5.85 -10.58 7.08
N GLY A 141 -4.50 -10.59 6.99
CA GLY A 141 -3.75 -11.55 6.17
C GLY A 141 -4.16 -13.01 6.41
N PRO A 142 -4.21 -13.51 7.65
CA PRO A 142 -4.60 -14.90 7.94
C PRO A 142 -6.06 -15.24 7.59
N ARG A 143 -6.91 -14.24 7.41
CA ARG A 143 -8.35 -14.42 7.11
C ARG A 143 -8.66 -14.34 5.60
N LEU A 144 -7.71 -13.86 4.81
CA LEU A 144 -7.83 -13.71 3.37
C LEU A 144 -7.41 -15.02 2.66
N ASP A 145 -8.29 -16.02 2.66
CA ASP A 145 -8.15 -17.18 1.78
C ASP A 145 -8.46 -16.81 0.32
N ASP A 146 -8.30 -17.74 -0.61
CA ASP A 146 -8.50 -17.48 -2.03
C ASP A 146 -9.94 -17.06 -2.38
N ALA A 147 -10.94 -17.55 -1.66
CA ALA A 147 -12.33 -17.16 -1.86
C ALA A 147 -12.57 -15.73 -1.40
N ALA A 148 -12.09 -15.36 -0.21
CA ALA A 148 -12.17 -14.00 0.31
C ALA A 148 -11.39 -13.01 -0.57
N ARG A 149 -10.17 -13.37 -1.01
CA ARG A 149 -9.38 -12.54 -1.95
C ARG A 149 -10.14 -12.29 -3.25
N ALA A 150 -10.70 -13.35 -3.84
CA ALA A 150 -11.46 -13.21 -5.10
C ALA A 150 -12.66 -12.28 -4.93
N THR A 151 -13.38 -12.37 -3.82
CA THR A 151 -14.50 -11.49 -3.49
C THR A 151 -14.04 -10.04 -3.32
N VAL A 152 -13.00 -9.80 -2.53
CA VAL A 152 -12.40 -8.48 -2.34
C VAL A 152 -11.96 -7.89 -3.68
N LEU A 153 -11.27 -8.67 -4.51
CA LEU A 153 -10.81 -8.24 -5.84
C LEU A 153 -11.97 -7.89 -6.78
N ALA A 154 -13.05 -8.69 -6.77
CA ALA A 154 -14.22 -8.41 -7.59
C ALA A 154 -14.87 -7.07 -7.20
N ILE A 155 -15.05 -6.82 -5.91
CA ILE A 155 -15.57 -5.55 -5.39
C ILE A 155 -14.63 -4.38 -5.74
N LYS A 156 -13.33 -4.51 -5.46
CA LYS A 156 -12.34 -3.46 -5.76
C LYS A 156 -12.24 -3.15 -7.27
N HIS A 157 -12.36 -4.15 -8.14
CA HIS A 157 -12.39 -3.92 -9.58
C HIS A 157 -13.61 -3.11 -10.02
N GLU A 158 -14.80 -3.41 -9.48
CA GLU A 158 -15.99 -2.62 -9.75
C GLU A 158 -15.83 -1.18 -9.27
N LEU A 159 -15.32 -0.98 -8.04
CA LEU A 159 -15.07 0.35 -7.49
C LEU A 159 -14.03 1.14 -8.29
N ALA A 160 -13.02 0.48 -8.84
CA ALA A 160 -12.01 1.13 -9.67
C ALA A 160 -12.57 1.71 -10.98
N THR A 161 -13.77 1.28 -11.41
CA THR A 161 -14.47 1.87 -12.55
C THR A 161 -15.22 3.17 -12.21
N ARG A 162 -15.29 3.53 -10.91
CA ARG A 162 -16.01 4.70 -10.38
C ARG A 162 -15.06 5.60 -9.58
N PRO A 163 -14.16 6.33 -10.26
CA PRO A 163 -13.12 7.12 -9.58
C PRO A 163 -13.66 8.29 -8.76
N GLU A 164 -14.89 8.73 -9.00
CA GLU A 164 -15.57 9.83 -8.29
C GLU A 164 -16.02 9.47 -6.85
N ASP A 165 -16.05 8.18 -6.50
CA ASP A 165 -16.40 7.72 -5.14
C ASP A 165 -15.22 6.92 -4.56
N PRO A 166 -14.16 7.59 -4.06
CA PRO A 166 -13.01 6.91 -3.49
C PRO A 166 -13.40 6.19 -2.20
N ILE A 167 -13.34 4.87 -2.24
CA ILE A 167 -13.64 4.02 -1.09
C ILE A 167 -12.32 3.47 -0.56
N ALA A 168 -12.13 3.59 0.75
CA ALA A 168 -10.98 3.00 1.42
C ALA A 168 -11.00 1.47 1.29
N SER A 169 -9.90 0.87 0.86
CA SER A 169 -9.80 -0.59 0.72
C SER A 169 -10.17 -1.34 2.02
N TYR A 170 -9.90 -0.73 3.18
CA TYR A 170 -10.26 -1.28 4.47
C TYR A 170 -11.78 -1.50 4.65
N GLU A 171 -12.63 -0.63 4.11
CA GLU A 171 -14.09 -0.84 4.13
C GLU A 171 -14.49 -2.11 3.39
N VAL A 172 -13.84 -2.38 2.24
CA VAL A 172 -14.09 -3.61 1.47
C VAL A 172 -13.66 -4.84 2.28
N TYR A 173 -12.50 -4.79 2.93
CA TYR A 173 -12.03 -5.90 3.77
C TYR A 173 -13.00 -6.19 4.91
N ARG A 174 -13.45 -5.18 5.64
CA ARG A 174 -14.46 -5.32 6.69
C ARG A 174 -15.77 -5.90 6.17
N ALA A 175 -16.29 -5.38 5.08
CA ALA A 175 -17.54 -5.87 4.50
C ALA A 175 -17.46 -7.36 4.18
N VAL A 176 -16.39 -7.82 3.56
CA VAL A 176 -16.20 -9.21 3.19
C VAL A 176 -15.94 -10.09 4.42
N LEU A 177 -14.96 -9.71 5.26
CA LEU A 177 -14.47 -10.56 6.34
C LEU A 177 -15.35 -10.55 7.59
N ASP A 178 -15.99 -9.42 7.91
CA ASP A 178 -16.77 -9.26 9.14
C ASP A 178 -18.29 -9.37 8.90
N HIS A 179 -18.76 -9.05 7.68
CA HIS A 179 -20.18 -8.98 7.36
C HIS A 179 -20.60 -9.98 6.27
N GLY A 180 -19.68 -10.80 5.74
CA GLY A 180 -20.00 -11.85 4.77
C GLY A 180 -20.49 -11.33 3.42
N VAL A 181 -20.15 -10.09 3.06
CA VAL A 181 -20.48 -9.51 1.74
C VAL A 181 -19.75 -10.30 0.66
N ALA A 182 -20.48 -10.78 -0.34
CA ALA A 182 -19.98 -11.68 -1.37
C ALA A 182 -19.97 -11.08 -2.78
N THR A 183 -20.69 -9.96 -3.01
CA THR A 183 -20.77 -9.32 -4.34
C THR A 183 -20.64 -7.80 -4.27
N PRO A 184 -20.30 -7.14 -5.39
CA PRO A 184 -20.30 -5.67 -5.46
C PRO A 184 -21.64 -5.03 -5.14
N GLU A 185 -22.77 -5.67 -5.52
CA GLU A 185 -24.11 -5.19 -5.25
C GLU A 185 -24.43 -5.28 -3.74
N GLU A 186 -24.05 -6.36 -3.09
CA GLU A 186 -24.18 -6.51 -1.65
C GLU A 186 -23.31 -5.49 -0.91
N PHE A 187 -22.12 -5.20 -1.42
CA PHE A 187 -21.25 -4.17 -0.85
C PHE A 187 -21.90 -2.78 -0.94
N ALA A 188 -22.47 -2.43 -2.09
CA ALA A 188 -23.18 -1.17 -2.25
C ALA A 188 -24.36 -1.06 -1.28
N ALA A 189 -25.14 -2.15 -1.11
CA ALA A 189 -26.25 -2.20 -0.17
C ALA A 189 -25.80 -2.14 1.30
N TRP A 190 -24.65 -2.74 1.62
CA TRP A 190 -24.06 -2.69 2.98
C TRP A 190 -23.64 -1.26 3.35
N ARG A 191 -22.98 -0.53 2.45
CA ARG A 191 -22.57 0.87 2.65
C ARG A 191 -23.75 1.83 2.94
N VAL A 192 -24.88 1.62 2.31
CA VAL A 192 -26.06 2.49 2.50
C VAL A 192 -26.71 2.27 3.88
N ARG A 193 -26.47 1.11 4.51
CA ARG A 193 -27.06 0.75 5.81
C ARG A 193 -26.19 1.12 7.02
N GLY A 194 -24.91 1.37 6.81
CA GLY A 194 -23.93 1.72 7.85
C GLY A 194 -23.58 3.19 7.84
#